data_0f97ad6b1288f0da867e0ba16cb9a262
#
_entry.id   0f97ad6b1288f0da867e0ba16cb9a262
#
_cell.length_a   1.000
_cell.length_b   1.000
_cell.length_c   1.000
_cell.angle_alpha   90.00
_cell.angle_beta   90.00
_cell.angle_gamma   90.00
#
_symmetry.space_group_name_H-M   'P 1'
#
loop_
_entity.id
_entity.type
_entity.pdbx_description
1 polymer ?
#
loop_
_entity_poly.entity_id
_entity_poly.type
_entity_poly.pdbx_seq_one_letter_code
_entity_poly.pdbx_strand_id
1 'polypeptide(L)'
;MLLFALGQALGEEVKSTTTPKTKMGTLIIKFSGLQNNKGKVLAGLYNDEKKFPKENLALRNLKEPPKNKTCTIKTMNLPYGDYAVAAMHDENESGNMDFNFIGLPTEIYGFSNDKRPGLLGPPGFKACKFKIDKPLVKIKIHLK
;
A
#
# COMPACT_ATOMS: atom_id res chain seq x y z
N MET A 1 45.63 -44.11 43.58
CA MET A 1 45.92 -43.05 42.59
C MET A 1 44.66 -42.69 41.87
N LEU A 2 43.99 -41.62 42.31
CA LEU A 2 42.75 -41.18 41.72
C LEU A 2 43.05 -40.16 40.60
N LEU A 3 42.69 -40.47 39.33
CA LEU A 3 42.72 -39.55 38.26
C LEU A 3 41.38 -38.82 38.22
N PHE A 4 41.36 -37.52 38.55
CA PHE A 4 40.22 -36.64 38.27
C PHE A 4 40.34 -36.14 36.85
N ALA A 5 39.49 -36.65 35.95
CA ALA A 5 39.27 -36.03 34.66
C ALA A 5 38.42 -34.79 34.88
N LEU A 6 39.03 -33.60 34.80
CA LEU A 6 38.27 -32.36 34.65
C LEU A 6 37.67 -32.33 33.26
N GLY A 7 36.39 -32.64 33.20
CA GLY A 7 35.59 -32.34 32.01
C GLY A 7 35.41 -30.82 31.89
N GLN A 8 36.10 -30.18 30.97
CA GLN A 8 35.83 -28.83 30.59
C GLN A 8 34.49 -28.84 29.83
N ALA A 9 33.46 -28.34 30.47
CA ALA A 9 32.24 -27.96 29.76
C ALA A 9 32.58 -26.77 28.86
N LEU A 10 32.76 -27.01 27.56
CA LEU A 10 32.76 -25.96 26.57
C LEU A 10 31.36 -25.40 26.55
N GLY A 11 31.17 -24.23 27.17
CA GLY A 11 29.97 -23.45 27.03
C GLY A 11 29.87 -23.01 25.59
N GLU A 12 29.00 -23.65 24.84
CA GLU A 12 28.57 -23.09 23.56
C GLU A 12 27.89 -21.76 23.86
N GLU A 13 28.57 -20.65 23.55
CA GLU A 13 27.90 -19.34 23.41
C GLU A 13 26.83 -19.47 22.34
N VAL A 14 25.58 -19.61 22.79
CA VAL A 14 24.44 -19.39 21.91
C VAL A 14 24.53 -17.96 21.48
N LYS A 15 25.12 -17.70 20.29
CA LYS A 15 24.99 -16.42 19.61
C LYS A 15 23.50 -16.20 19.39
N SER A 16 22.89 -15.37 20.22
CA SER A 16 21.59 -14.83 20.01
C SER A 16 21.66 -14.06 18.68
N THR A 17 21.25 -14.72 17.60
CA THR A 17 20.99 -14.05 16.32
C THR A 17 19.73 -13.23 16.51
N THR A 18 19.87 -12.03 17.05
CA THR A 18 18.83 -11.04 17.06
C THR A 18 18.56 -10.67 15.60
N THR A 19 17.56 -11.28 15.00
CA THR A 19 17.05 -10.87 13.68
C THR A 19 16.72 -9.37 13.77
N PRO A 20 17.26 -8.52 12.91
CA PRO A 20 16.99 -7.09 12.98
C PRO A 20 15.47 -6.88 12.93
N LYS A 21 14.90 -6.25 13.95
CA LYS A 21 13.47 -5.95 13.99
C LYS A 21 13.14 -5.04 12.83
N THR A 22 12.37 -5.53 11.85
CA THR A 22 11.92 -4.76 10.70
C THR A 22 11.17 -3.52 11.18
N LYS A 23 11.63 -2.34 10.75
CA LYS A 23 10.93 -1.08 11.05
C LYS A 23 9.61 -1.05 10.30
N MET A 24 8.55 -0.71 11.02
CA MET A 24 7.17 -0.67 10.52
C MET A 24 6.60 0.73 10.63
N GLY A 25 5.79 1.10 9.65
CA GLY A 25 5.09 2.38 9.63
C GLY A 25 3.59 2.23 9.43
N THR A 26 2.89 3.33 9.66
CA THR A 26 1.47 3.52 9.38
C THR A 26 1.34 4.50 8.24
N LEU A 27 0.47 4.18 7.28
CA LEU A 27 0.11 5.04 6.17
C LEU A 27 -1.31 5.56 6.36
N ILE A 28 -1.48 6.87 6.22
CA ILE A 28 -2.79 7.53 6.13
C ILE A 28 -2.90 8.16 4.75
N ILE A 29 -3.95 7.79 4.02
CA ILE A 29 -4.23 8.32 2.68
C ILE A 29 -5.50 9.15 2.77
N LYS A 30 -5.44 10.41 2.36
CA LYS A 30 -6.61 11.27 2.21
C LYS A 30 -6.96 11.43 0.73
N PHE A 31 -8.14 10.96 0.37
CA PHE A 31 -8.70 11.11 -0.97
C PHE A 31 -9.60 12.33 -1.05
N SER A 32 -9.49 13.07 -2.15
CA SER A 32 -10.32 14.21 -2.48
C SER A 32 -10.83 14.10 -3.93
N GLY A 33 -11.67 15.04 -4.35
CA GLY A 33 -12.25 15.06 -5.70
C GLY A 33 -13.53 14.25 -5.84
N LEU A 34 -14.03 13.61 -4.79
CA LEU A 34 -15.26 12.83 -4.81
C LEU A 34 -16.47 13.74 -5.05
N GLN A 35 -17.34 13.37 -5.98
CA GLN A 35 -18.52 14.14 -6.32
C GLN A 35 -19.68 13.95 -5.36
N ASN A 36 -19.72 12.81 -4.68
CA ASN A 36 -20.76 12.44 -3.73
C ASN A 36 -20.21 11.48 -2.65
N ASN A 37 -21.08 11.04 -1.75
CA ASN A 37 -20.74 10.10 -0.67
C ASN A 37 -21.24 8.68 -0.93
N LYS A 38 -21.59 8.33 -2.18
CA LYS A 38 -22.07 6.99 -2.52
C LYS A 38 -20.93 5.98 -2.55
N GLY A 39 -21.27 4.71 -2.34
CA GLY A 39 -20.34 3.60 -2.51
C GLY A 39 -19.11 3.67 -1.60
N LYS A 40 -17.97 3.33 -2.14
CA LYS A 40 -16.69 3.25 -1.41
C LYS A 40 -15.53 3.73 -2.27
N VAL A 41 -14.50 4.25 -1.62
CA VAL A 41 -13.18 4.38 -2.26
C VAL A 41 -12.46 3.05 -2.11
N LEU A 42 -12.05 2.48 -3.22
CA LEU A 42 -11.22 1.29 -3.30
C LEU A 42 -9.80 1.69 -3.62
N ALA A 43 -8.82 1.19 -2.87
CA ALA A 43 -7.42 1.50 -3.08
C ALA A 43 -6.55 0.25 -3.01
N GLY A 44 -5.75 0.01 -4.03
CA GLY A 44 -4.69 -0.97 -4.02
C GLY A 44 -3.38 -0.36 -3.56
N LEU A 45 -2.74 -0.96 -2.57
CA LEU A 45 -1.39 -0.62 -2.13
C LEU A 45 -0.41 -1.63 -2.68
N TYR A 46 0.67 -1.15 -3.30
CA TYR A 46 1.68 -1.97 -3.98
C TYR A 46 3.07 -1.64 -3.49
N ASN A 47 3.93 -2.63 -3.46
CA ASN A 47 5.37 -2.49 -3.20
C ASN A 47 6.22 -3.21 -4.25
N ASP A 48 5.62 -3.58 -5.38
CA ASP A 48 6.26 -4.31 -6.46
C ASP A 48 5.89 -3.68 -7.81
N GLU A 49 6.90 -3.22 -8.56
CA GLU A 49 6.75 -2.58 -9.86
C GLU A 49 6.02 -3.47 -10.89
N LYS A 50 6.25 -4.78 -10.85
CA LYS A 50 5.64 -5.73 -11.80
C LYS A 50 4.16 -5.97 -11.54
N LYS A 51 3.72 -5.71 -10.32
CA LYS A 51 2.34 -5.90 -9.88
C LYS A 51 1.50 -4.65 -10.02
N PHE A 52 2.11 -3.48 -9.94
CA PHE A 52 1.42 -2.19 -10.04
C PHE A 52 1.00 -1.86 -11.48
N PRO A 53 -0.20 -1.35 -11.73
CA PRO A 53 -1.36 -1.21 -10.86
C PRO A 53 -2.42 -2.32 -11.09
N LYS A 54 -2.01 -3.55 -11.25
CA LYS A 54 -2.90 -4.68 -11.55
C LYS A 54 -3.79 -5.01 -10.35
N GLU A 55 -5.10 -4.91 -10.51
CA GLU A 55 -6.09 -5.02 -9.41
C GLU A 55 -5.91 -6.24 -8.51
N ASN A 56 -5.72 -7.41 -9.10
CA ASN A 56 -5.62 -8.67 -8.34
C ASN A 56 -4.23 -8.91 -7.72
N LEU A 57 -3.27 -7.99 -7.89
CA LEU A 57 -1.89 -8.16 -7.46
C LEU A 57 -1.45 -7.14 -6.40
N ALA A 58 -2.38 -6.37 -5.85
CA ALA A 58 -2.09 -5.46 -4.76
C ALA A 58 -1.60 -6.21 -3.52
N LEU A 59 -0.63 -5.63 -2.83
CA LEU A 59 -0.18 -6.11 -1.52
C LEU A 59 -1.31 -6.06 -0.50
N ARG A 60 -2.12 -4.99 -0.56
CA ARG A 60 -3.33 -4.81 0.24
C ARG A 60 -4.42 -4.17 -0.59
N ASN A 61 -5.62 -4.67 -0.42
CA ASN A 61 -6.84 -4.04 -0.91
C ASN A 61 -7.50 -3.30 0.26
N LEU A 62 -7.62 -2.00 0.12
CA LEU A 62 -8.16 -1.09 1.12
C LEU A 62 -9.48 -0.53 0.61
N LYS A 63 -10.44 -0.34 1.51
CA LYS A 63 -11.75 0.24 1.17
C LYS A 63 -12.35 0.98 2.36
N GLU A 64 -12.93 2.14 2.09
CA GLU A 64 -13.68 2.93 3.08
C GLU A 64 -14.79 3.73 2.39
N PRO A 65 -15.93 3.95 3.04
CA PRO A 65 -16.97 4.83 2.50
C PRO A 65 -16.51 6.29 2.57
N PRO A 66 -16.93 7.12 1.60
CA PRO A 66 -16.71 8.57 1.66
C PRO A 66 -17.52 9.22 2.78
N LYS A 67 -16.99 10.34 3.28
CA LYS A 67 -17.68 11.24 4.18
C LYS A 67 -17.35 12.68 3.80
N ASN A 68 -18.37 13.54 3.66
CA ASN A 68 -18.18 14.93 3.23
C ASN A 68 -17.36 15.06 1.93
N LYS A 69 -17.61 14.19 0.96
CA LYS A 69 -16.91 14.12 -0.33
C LYS A 69 -15.40 13.97 -0.21
N THR A 70 -14.94 13.37 0.86
CA THR A 70 -13.56 12.97 1.12
C THR A 70 -13.54 11.54 1.65
N CYS A 71 -12.38 10.93 1.63
CA CYS A 71 -12.20 9.61 2.23
C CYS A 71 -10.81 9.54 2.86
N THR A 72 -10.72 8.99 4.05
CA THR A 72 -9.43 8.77 4.71
C THR A 72 -9.29 7.28 5.00
N ILE A 73 -8.22 6.68 4.49
CA ILE A 73 -7.90 5.28 4.72
C ILE A 73 -6.60 5.19 5.52
N LYS A 74 -6.63 4.40 6.58
CA LYS A 74 -5.46 4.11 7.42
C LYS A 74 -5.06 2.65 7.26
N THR A 75 -3.79 2.37 7.05
CA THR A 75 -3.24 1.02 7.06
C THR A 75 -1.95 0.98 7.87
N MET A 76 -1.80 -0.05 8.69
CA MET A 76 -0.74 -0.17 9.70
C MET A 76 0.19 -1.34 9.38
N ASN A 77 1.30 -1.43 10.11
CA ASN A 77 2.24 -2.54 10.01
C ASN A 77 2.77 -2.73 8.59
N LEU A 78 3.22 -1.63 7.98
CA LEU A 78 3.88 -1.63 6.70
C LEU A 78 5.39 -1.58 6.91
N PRO A 79 6.15 -2.56 6.41
CA PRO A 79 7.61 -2.47 6.41
C PRO A 79 8.08 -1.17 5.73
N TYR A 80 9.16 -0.58 6.24
CA TYR A 80 9.76 0.56 5.56
C TYR A 80 10.17 0.17 4.15
N GLY A 81 9.90 1.03 3.18
CA GLY A 81 10.16 0.78 1.76
C GLY A 81 9.41 1.71 0.82
N ASP A 82 9.47 1.39 -0.46
CA ASP A 82 8.78 2.10 -1.53
C ASP A 82 7.41 1.47 -1.79
N TYR A 83 6.40 2.33 -1.92
CA TYR A 83 5.01 1.94 -2.15
C TYR A 83 4.36 2.84 -3.20
N ALA A 84 3.35 2.32 -3.87
CA ALA A 84 2.48 3.09 -4.75
C ALA A 84 1.02 2.73 -4.48
N VAL A 85 0.11 3.66 -4.79
CA VAL A 85 -1.33 3.48 -4.63
C VAL A 85 -2.02 3.76 -5.97
N ALA A 86 -2.97 2.89 -6.30
CA ALA A 86 -3.98 3.11 -7.33
C ALA A 86 -5.36 3.03 -6.67
N ALA A 87 -6.23 4.00 -6.94
CA ALA A 87 -7.53 4.07 -6.27
C ALA A 87 -8.63 4.55 -7.21
N MET A 88 -9.87 4.20 -6.87
CA MET A 88 -11.07 4.65 -7.57
C MET A 88 -12.21 4.89 -6.58
N HIS A 89 -13.19 5.69 -7.00
CA HIS A 89 -14.45 5.85 -6.30
C HIS A 89 -15.51 4.95 -6.91
N ASP A 90 -15.72 3.80 -6.31
CA ASP A 90 -16.71 2.78 -6.71
C ASP A 90 -18.10 3.17 -6.18
N GLU A 91 -18.82 3.98 -6.93
CA GLU A 91 -20.11 4.54 -6.51
C GLU A 91 -21.23 3.50 -6.48
N ASN A 92 -21.19 2.51 -7.36
CA ASN A 92 -22.21 1.45 -7.49
C ASN A 92 -21.86 0.17 -6.73
N GLU A 93 -20.72 0.15 -6.04
CA GLU A 93 -20.21 -0.99 -5.28
C GLU A 93 -20.08 -2.28 -6.13
N SER A 94 -19.70 -2.14 -7.41
CA SER A 94 -19.42 -3.27 -8.31
C SER A 94 -18.14 -4.02 -7.93
N GLY A 95 -17.23 -3.35 -7.22
CA GLY A 95 -15.94 -3.89 -6.82
C GLY A 95 -14.86 -3.80 -7.89
N ASN A 96 -15.20 -3.33 -9.09
CA ASN A 96 -14.29 -3.21 -10.23
C ASN A 96 -14.47 -1.85 -10.91
N MET A 97 -13.46 -1.42 -11.69
CA MET A 97 -13.59 -0.27 -12.55
C MET A 97 -14.63 -0.56 -13.65
N ASP A 98 -15.66 0.28 -13.72
CA ASP A 98 -16.66 0.21 -14.77
C ASP A 98 -16.24 1.03 -16.00
N PHE A 99 -16.57 0.52 -17.18
CA PHE A 99 -16.26 1.16 -18.45
C PHE A 99 -17.54 1.38 -19.26
N ASN A 100 -17.59 2.47 -20.00
CA ASN A 100 -18.68 2.68 -20.95
C ASN A 100 -18.47 1.83 -22.24
N PHE A 101 -19.40 1.88 -23.16
CA PHE A 101 -19.38 1.08 -24.39
C PHE A 101 -18.21 1.39 -25.34
N ILE A 102 -17.51 2.52 -25.16
CA ILE A 102 -16.30 2.86 -25.91
C ILE A 102 -15.01 2.58 -25.13
N GLY A 103 -15.11 1.93 -23.97
CA GLY A 103 -13.97 1.50 -23.17
C GLY A 103 -13.35 2.57 -22.26
N LEU A 104 -14.05 3.68 -22.01
CA LEU A 104 -13.60 4.70 -21.07
C LEU A 104 -14.10 4.42 -19.66
N PRO A 105 -13.25 4.64 -18.61
CA PRO A 105 -13.69 4.53 -17.23
C PRO A 105 -14.89 5.43 -16.93
N THR A 106 -15.89 4.92 -16.23
CA THR A 106 -17.07 5.66 -15.80
C THR A 106 -16.97 6.18 -14.39
N GLU A 107 -16.00 5.69 -13.63
CA GLU A 107 -15.71 6.08 -12.26
C GLU A 107 -14.43 6.91 -12.19
N ILE A 108 -14.41 7.89 -11.29
CA ILE A 108 -13.19 8.68 -11.06
C ILE A 108 -12.12 7.83 -10.37
N TYR A 109 -10.89 8.08 -10.71
CA TYR A 109 -9.75 7.33 -10.21
C TYR A 109 -8.50 8.22 -10.05
N GLY A 110 -7.48 7.70 -9.40
CA GLY A 110 -6.23 8.40 -9.20
C GLY A 110 -5.11 7.49 -8.73
N PHE A 111 -3.92 8.04 -8.76
CA PHE A 111 -2.69 7.36 -8.37
C PHE A 111 -1.90 8.23 -7.39
N SER A 112 -1.08 7.60 -6.55
CA SER A 112 -0.16 8.34 -5.68
C SER A 112 0.73 9.29 -6.48
N ASN A 113 1.16 10.40 -5.84
CA ASN A 113 1.82 11.54 -6.47
C ASN A 113 0.96 12.26 -7.52
N ASP A 114 -0.37 12.07 -7.48
CA ASP A 114 -1.33 12.63 -8.45
C ASP A 114 -0.95 12.42 -9.93
N LYS A 115 -0.25 11.32 -10.21
CA LYS A 115 0.10 10.93 -11.58
C LYS A 115 -1.15 10.50 -12.36
N ARG A 116 -1.11 10.73 -13.66
CA ARG A 116 -2.23 10.46 -14.57
C ARG A 116 -1.80 9.48 -15.66
N PRO A 117 -2.75 8.71 -16.22
CA PRO A 117 -2.49 7.91 -17.39
C PRO A 117 -1.96 8.74 -18.56
N GLY A 118 -1.05 8.17 -19.33
CA GLY A 118 -0.56 8.70 -20.58
C GLY A 118 -1.16 7.95 -21.77
N LEU A 119 -0.60 8.20 -22.97
CA LEU A 119 -1.04 7.55 -24.21
C LEU A 119 -0.83 6.02 -24.19
N LEU A 120 0.12 5.52 -23.39
CA LEU A 120 0.47 4.10 -23.30
C LEU A 120 -0.20 3.38 -22.12
N GLY A 121 -1.13 4.03 -21.42
CA GLY A 121 -1.85 3.44 -20.31
C GLY A 121 -1.54 4.08 -18.94
N PRO A 122 -1.79 3.35 -17.83
CA PRO A 122 -1.60 3.88 -16.49
C PRO A 122 -0.14 4.27 -16.21
N PRO A 123 0.09 5.19 -15.26
CA PRO A 123 1.45 5.57 -14.88
C PRO A 123 2.19 4.38 -14.26
N GLY A 124 3.51 4.34 -14.43
CA GLY A 124 4.33 3.29 -13.84
C GLY A 124 4.58 3.47 -12.35
N PHE A 125 5.01 2.39 -11.69
CA PHE A 125 5.35 2.38 -10.27
C PHE A 125 6.35 3.48 -9.89
N LYS A 126 7.41 3.65 -10.67
CA LYS A 126 8.46 4.66 -10.40
C LYS A 126 7.93 6.08 -10.33
N ALA A 127 6.92 6.41 -11.14
CA ALA A 127 6.28 7.74 -11.11
C ALA A 127 5.36 7.92 -9.89
N CYS A 128 4.73 6.85 -9.42
CA CYS A 128 3.73 6.88 -8.35
C CYS A 128 4.31 6.58 -6.97
N LYS A 129 5.53 6.06 -6.87
CA LYS A 129 6.08 5.59 -5.60
C LYS A 129 6.35 6.72 -4.61
N PHE A 130 6.12 6.41 -3.35
CA PHE A 130 6.47 7.20 -2.18
C PHE A 130 7.14 6.28 -1.15
N LYS A 131 7.82 6.88 -0.17
CA LYS A 131 8.52 6.11 0.88
C LYS A 131 7.72 6.04 2.16
N ILE A 132 7.72 4.86 2.76
CA ILE A 132 7.45 4.70 4.19
C ILE A 132 8.80 4.50 4.86
N ASP A 133 9.30 5.54 5.53
CA ASP A 133 10.63 5.61 6.14
C ASP A 133 10.59 6.12 7.58
N LYS A 134 9.39 6.28 8.14
CA LYS A 134 9.09 6.74 9.50
C LYS A 134 7.80 6.12 10.02
N PRO A 135 7.54 6.19 11.35
CA PRO A 135 6.38 5.54 11.97
C PRO A 135 5.02 5.97 11.42
N LEU A 136 4.90 7.20 10.93
CA LEU A 136 3.67 7.74 10.35
C LEU A 136 3.97 8.51 9.07
N VAL A 137 3.36 8.06 7.96
CA VAL A 137 3.40 8.74 6.66
C VAL A 137 1.98 9.11 6.26
N LYS A 138 1.79 10.33 5.80
CA LYS A 138 0.51 10.84 5.29
C LYS A 138 0.68 11.27 3.84
N ILE A 139 -0.23 10.82 2.98
CA ILE A 139 -0.28 11.23 1.57
C ILE A 139 -1.68 11.69 1.20
N LYS A 140 -1.78 12.47 0.12
CA LYS A 140 -3.04 12.90 -0.47
C LYS A 140 -3.10 12.42 -1.90
N ILE A 141 -4.28 12.00 -2.35
CA ILE A 141 -4.56 11.59 -3.73
C ILE A 141 -5.85 12.27 -4.17
N HIS A 142 -5.80 12.98 -5.30
CA HIS A 142 -6.98 13.58 -5.91
C HIS A 142 -7.55 12.66 -6.98
N LEU A 143 -8.79 12.22 -6.79
CA LEU A 143 -9.53 11.40 -7.77
C LEU A 143 -10.24 12.31 -8.79
N LYS A 144 -10.17 11.97 -10.07
CA LYS A 144 -10.86 12.67 -11.16
C LYS A 144 -11.00 11.81 -12.41
#